data_9ebc11a3db7633e62e72810cc5677dfc
#
_entry.id   9ebc11a3db7633e62e72810cc5677dfc
#
_cell.length_a   1.000
_cell.length_b   1.000
_cell.length_c   1.000
_cell.angle_alpha   90.00
_cell.angle_beta   90.00
_cell.angle_gamma   90.00
#
_symmetry.space_group_name_H-M   'P 1'
#
loop_
_entity.id
_entity.type
_entity.pdbx_description
1 polymer ?
#
loop_
_entity_poly.entity_id
_entity_poly.type
_entity_poly.pdbx_seq_one_letter_code
_entity_poly.pdbx_strand_id
1 'polypeptide(L)'
;MLLPHFTALGSGPIVLMLHGAGGNFRSFAPQVERLAHAGYKAVAWDMPGYGHSVPVEPYGIKGLAQSAMALMEALLPADAPPSQRSVALLGHGLGGMVAQELIMRRPDLVRLLVLVGSTSGPDSGWAQDAAAQTALLDAMPEGGQQQWAQTVVEAQTGPLALAEGALLARHCMAQVSPVIYRHALQAQATFDRDAALSHIHVPTLLITGEHDRLAPGVAVERMAQHILGSRWVQMPGVGHWPQLESPEAFEALLLDFLEEAPTHWTH
;
A
#
# COMPACT_ATOMS: atom_id res chain seq x y z
N MET A 1 -9.13 -14.91 -14.90
CA MET A 1 -7.97 -14.02 -14.59
C MET A 1 -6.99 -14.84 -13.79
N LEU A 2 -5.68 -14.77 -14.11
CA LEU A 2 -4.65 -15.40 -13.27
C LEU A 2 -4.55 -14.62 -11.96
N LEU A 3 -4.46 -15.34 -10.84
CA LEU A 3 -4.27 -14.69 -9.54
C LEU A 3 -2.87 -14.11 -9.44
N PRO A 4 -2.71 -12.92 -8.81
CA PRO A 4 -1.41 -12.38 -8.47
C PRO A 4 -0.63 -13.35 -7.57
N HIS A 5 0.70 -13.36 -7.71
CA HIS A 5 1.57 -14.03 -6.76
C HIS A 5 1.47 -13.35 -5.39
N PHE A 6 1.57 -14.13 -4.31
CA PHE A 6 1.56 -13.61 -2.94
C PHE A 6 2.33 -14.53 -2.01
N THR A 7 2.75 -14.01 -0.89
CA THR A 7 3.19 -14.79 0.28
C THR A 7 2.14 -14.72 1.37
N ALA A 8 2.02 -15.79 2.16
CA ALA A 8 1.11 -15.82 3.30
C ALA A 8 1.75 -16.55 4.48
N LEU A 9 1.52 -16.05 5.69
CA LEU A 9 1.97 -16.66 6.94
C LEU A 9 0.90 -16.52 8.00
N GLY A 10 0.83 -17.48 8.91
CA GLY A 10 -0.12 -17.50 10.01
C GLY A 10 -1.50 -18.00 9.64
N SER A 11 -2.43 -17.90 10.58
CA SER A 11 -3.83 -18.33 10.47
C SER A 11 -4.71 -17.30 11.19
N GLY A 12 -6.02 -17.34 10.94
CA GLY A 12 -6.97 -16.41 11.55
C GLY A 12 -7.45 -15.33 10.57
N PRO A 13 -7.91 -14.17 11.07
CA PRO A 13 -8.42 -13.11 10.21
C PRO A 13 -7.36 -12.61 9.22
N ILE A 14 -7.76 -12.41 7.96
CA ILE A 14 -6.83 -12.03 6.90
C ILE A 14 -6.50 -10.54 6.99
N VAL A 15 -5.20 -10.22 6.89
CA VAL A 15 -4.66 -8.89 6.61
C VAL A 15 -3.98 -8.94 5.24
N LEU A 16 -4.59 -8.33 4.23
CA LEU A 16 -4.04 -8.24 2.88
C LEU A 16 -3.27 -6.93 2.72
N MET A 17 -2.00 -7.03 2.32
CA MET A 17 -1.07 -5.92 2.18
C MET A 17 -0.69 -5.70 0.72
N LEU A 18 -0.95 -4.48 0.21
CA LEU A 18 -0.72 -4.04 -1.15
C LEU A 18 0.46 -3.04 -1.17
N HIS A 19 1.57 -3.42 -1.81
CA HIS A 19 2.78 -2.58 -1.86
C HIS A 19 2.66 -1.37 -2.80
N GLY A 20 3.55 -0.40 -2.64
CA GLY A 20 3.69 0.78 -3.51
C GLY A 20 4.46 0.50 -4.81
N ALA A 21 4.60 1.53 -5.66
CA ALA A 21 5.23 1.42 -6.98
C ALA A 21 6.68 0.91 -6.96
N GLY A 22 7.43 1.24 -5.92
CA GLY A 22 8.83 0.77 -5.74
C GLY A 22 8.96 -0.54 -4.95
N GLY A 23 7.84 -1.23 -4.66
CA GLY A 23 7.80 -2.38 -3.76
C GLY A 23 7.65 -3.74 -4.45
N ASN A 24 7.51 -4.76 -3.62
CA ASN A 24 7.04 -6.10 -3.91
C ASN A 24 6.54 -6.72 -2.58
N PHE A 25 6.17 -8.00 -2.55
CA PHE A 25 5.70 -8.65 -1.32
C PHE A 25 6.67 -8.50 -0.13
N ARG A 26 7.98 -8.38 -0.36
CA ARG A 26 8.99 -8.23 0.70
C ARG A 26 8.95 -6.86 1.38
N SER A 27 8.30 -5.87 0.78
CA SER A 27 8.11 -4.55 1.41
C SER A 27 7.30 -4.60 2.71
N PHE A 28 6.68 -5.75 3.00
CA PHE A 28 5.95 -6.03 4.23
C PHE A 28 6.53 -7.21 5.01
N ALA A 29 7.78 -7.63 4.75
CA ALA A 29 8.37 -8.78 5.42
C ALA A 29 8.32 -8.70 6.95
N PRO A 30 8.66 -7.58 7.62
CA PRO A 30 8.53 -7.47 9.07
C PRO A 30 7.08 -7.66 9.54
N GLN A 31 6.12 -7.04 8.83
CA GLN A 31 4.70 -7.09 9.19
C GLN A 31 4.09 -8.48 8.96
N VAL A 32 4.54 -9.22 7.95
CA VAL A 32 4.08 -10.61 7.71
C VAL A 32 4.39 -11.47 8.92
N GLU A 33 5.61 -11.40 9.45
CA GLU A 33 6.01 -12.17 10.64
C GLU A 33 5.27 -11.68 11.89
N ARG A 34 5.22 -10.38 12.10
CA ARG A 34 4.58 -9.78 13.29
C ARG A 34 3.10 -10.08 13.38
N LEU A 35 2.37 -9.93 12.28
CA LEU A 35 0.93 -10.21 12.19
C LEU A 35 0.64 -11.69 12.40
N ALA A 36 1.46 -12.59 11.82
CA ALA A 36 1.31 -14.01 12.01
C ALA A 36 1.48 -14.42 13.49
N HIS A 37 2.47 -13.85 14.19
CA HIS A 37 2.64 -14.05 15.64
C HIS A 37 1.47 -13.48 16.47
N ALA A 38 0.83 -12.43 15.98
CA ALA A 38 -0.35 -11.83 16.62
C ALA A 38 -1.68 -12.56 16.29
N GLY A 39 -1.62 -13.70 15.59
CA GLY A 39 -2.81 -14.54 15.31
C GLY A 39 -3.59 -14.13 14.06
N TYR A 40 -2.99 -13.38 13.16
CA TYR A 40 -3.57 -13.04 11.86
C TYR A 40 -2.99 -13.92 10.74
N LYS A 41 -3.75 -14.08 9.65
CA LYS A 41 -3.22 -14.56 8.38
C LYS A 41 -2.73 -13.35 7.59
N ALA A 42 -1.43 -13.09 7.66
CA ALA A 42 -0.78 -12.02 6.90
C ALA A 42 -0.57 -12.45 5.46
N VAL A 43 -1.03 -11.63 4.52
CA VAL A 43 -0.89 -11.87 3.06
C VAL A 43 -0.29 -10.64 2.42
N ALA A 44 0.87 -10.77 1.80
CA ALA A 44 1.51 -9.72 1.01
C ALA A 44 1.60 -10.16 -0.45
N TRP A 45 1.05 -9.36 -1.36
CA TRP A 45 1.00 -9.68 -2.77
C TRP A 45 2.20 -9.14 -3.56
N ASP A 46 2.44 -9.70 -4.74
CA ASP A 46 3.11 -9.01 -5.83
C ASP A 46 2.05 -8.38 -6.74
N MET A 47 2.04 -7.07 -6.83
CA MET A 47 1.15 -6.35 -7.74
C MET A 47 1.29 -6.87 -9.17
N PRO A 48 0.25 -6.94 -10.01
CA PRO A 48 0.39 -7.30 -11.41
C PRO A 48 1.53 -6.55 -12.11
N GLY A 49 2.42 -7.31 -12.77
CA GLY A 49 3.65 -6.81 -13.39
C GLY A 49 4.89 -6.79 -12.47
N TYR A 50 4.74 -7.12 -11.18
CA TYR A 50 5.82 -7.22 -10.19
C TYR A 50 6.10 -8.68 -9.85
N GLY A 51 7.36 -8.97 -9.53
CA GLY A 51 7.78 -10.32 -9.13
C GLY A 51 7.33 -11.38 -10.13
N HIS A 52 6.50 -12.31 -9.69
CA HIS A 52 5.94 -13.39 -10.50
C HIS A 52 4.52 -13.14 -11.00
N SER A 53 3.96 -11.95 -10.74
CA SER A 53 2.60 -11.60 -11.18
C SER A 53 2.58 -11.14 -12.63
N VAL A 54 1.68 -11.72 -13.41
CA VAL A 54 1.45 -11.31 -14.80
C VAL A 54 0.88 -9.89 -14.84
N PRO A 55 1.36 -8.98 -15.70
CA PRO A 55 0.80 -7.66 -15.85
C PRO A 55 -0.67 -7.68 -16.30
N VAL A 56 -1.42 -6.66 -15.94
CA VAL A 56 -2.78 -6.41 -16.46
C VAL A 56 -2.72 -5.45 -17.64
N GLU A 57 -3.63 -5.63 -18.59
CA GLU A 57 -3.78 -4.75 -19.76
C GLU A 57 -5.23 -4.28 -19.91
N PRO A 58 -5.50 -2.97 -20.00
CA PRO A 58 -4.53 -1.87 -19.84
C PRO A 58 -4.05 -1.75 -18.39
N TYR A 59 -2.79 -1.33 -18.20
CA TYR A 59 -2.24 -1.12 -16.86
C TYR A 59 -2.85 0.13 -16.21
N GLY A 60 -3.39 -0.01 -15.00
CA GLY A 60 -3.98 1.10 -14.28
C GLY A 60 -4.71 0.66 -13.00
N ILE A 61 -5.07 1.63 -12.16
CA ILE A 61 -5.66 1.39 -10.83
C ILE A 61 -6.87 0.44 -10.88
N LYS A 62 -7.74 0.59 -11.89
CA LYS A 62 -8.94 -0.26 -12.03
C LYS A 62 -8.59 -1.72 -12.25
N GLY A 63 -7.63 -2.01 -13.14
CA GLY A 63 -7.17 -3.37 -13.41
C GLY A 63 -6.46 -3.99 -12.21
N LEU A 64 -5.64 -3.19 -11.51
CA LEU A 64 -4.97 -3.60 -10.28
C LEU A 64 -5.98 -3.91 -9.17
N ALA A 65 -6.99 -3.08 -8.98
CA ALA A 65 -8.06 -3.33 -8.02
C ALA A 65 -8.87 -4.60 -8.34
N GLN A 66 -9.15 -4.87 -9.61
CA GLN A 66 -9.80 -6.12 -10.04
C GLN A 66 -8.97 -7.35 -9.69
N SER A 67 -7.65 -7.27 -9.88
CA SER A 67 -6.73 -8.36 -9.50
C SER A 67 -6.68 -8.58 -8.00
N ALA A 68 -6.69 -7.50 -7.21
CA ALA A 68 -6.76 -7.59 -5.75
C ALA A 68 -8.08 -8.19 -5.27
N MET A 69 -9.22 -7.80 -5.87
CA MET A 69 -10.53 -8.40 -5.57
C MET A 69 -10.55 -9.90 -5.87
N ALA A 70 -10.03 -10.33 -7.03
CA ALA A 70 -9.93 -11.74 -7.37
C ALA A 70 -9.07 -12.54 -6.38
N LEU A 71 -7.96 -11.94 -5.90
CA LEU A 71 -7.15 -12.54 -4.85
C LEU A 71 -7.93 -12.66 -3.53
N MET A 72 -8.64 -11.62 -3.11
CA MET A 72 -9.47 -11.65 -1.91
C MET A 72 -10.54 -12.74 -1.98
N GLU A 73 -11.26 -12.84 -3.09
CA GLU A 73 -12.28 -13.86 -3.30
C GLU A 73 -11.69 -15.29 -3.25
N ALA A 74 -10.47 -15.47 -3.75
CA ALA A 74 -9.77 -16.76 -3.67
C ALA A 74 -9.25 -17.10 -2.26
N LEU A 75 -8.94 -16.10 -1.44
CA LEU A 75 -8.45 -16.28 -0.07
C LEU A 75 -9.56 -16.49 0.94
N LEU A 76 -10.75 -15.94 0.67
CA LEU A 76 -11.90 -16.01 1.57
C LEU A 76 -12.66 -17.33 1.38
N PRO A 77 -13.02 -18.03 2.47
CA PRO A 77 -13.74 -19.29 2.36
C PRO A 77 -15.14 -19.07 1.75
N ALA A 78 -15.48 -19.87 0.74
CA ALA A 78 -16.77 -19.74 0.05
C ALA A 78 -17.96 -20.02 0.99
N ASP A 79 -17.76 -20.89 1.98
CA ASP A 79 -18.79 -21.35 2.93
C ASP A 79 -18.82 -20.52 4.21
N ALA A 80 -17.91 -19.53 4.37
CA ALA A 80 -17.88 -18.69 5.56
C ALA A 80 -19.13 -17.79 5.63
N PRO A 81 -19.65 -17.50 6.82
CA PRO A 81 -20.72 -16.53 6.98
C PRO A 81 -20.26 -15.14 6.48
N PRO A 82 -21.17 -14.27 6.03
CA PRO A 82 -20.82 -12.95 5.50
C PRO A 82 -19.88 -12.15 6.40
N SER A 83 -20.06 -12.23 7.73
CA SER A 83 -19.20 -11.56 8.73
C SER A 83 -17.73 -12.01 8.74
N GLN A 84 -17.41 -13.15 8.11
CA GLN A 84 -16.05 -13.67 7.97
C GLN A 84 -15.51 -13.59 6.54
N ARG A 85 -16.28 -13.00 5.61
CA ARG A 85 -15.92 -12.84 4.21
C ARG A 85 -15.30 -11.49 3.90
N SER A 86 -14.55 -10.93 4.82
CA SER A 86 -13.87 -9.66 4.64
C SER A 86 -12.46 -9.67 5.20
N VAL A 87 -11.61 -8.82 4.68
CA VAL A 87 -10.21 -8.69 5.11
C VAL A 87 -9.96 -7.33 5.75
N ALA A 88 -8.92 -7.22 6.58
CA ALA A 88 -8.28 -5.94 6.81
C ALA A 88 -7.39 -5.66 5.59
N LEU A 89 -7.59 -4.52 4.94
CA LEU A 89 -6.88 -4.13 3.73
C LEU A 89 -5.88 -3.03 4.05
N LEU A 90 -4.60 -3.30 3.82
CA LEU A 90 -3.52 -2.33 3.99
C LEU A 90 -2.92 -1.99 2.62
N GLY A 91 -2.85 -0.72 2.28
CA GLY A 91 -2.24 -0.25 1.04
C GLY A 91 -1.19 0.82 1.26
N HIS A 92 0.02 0.62 0.72
CA HIS A 92 1.10 1.59 0.74
C HIS A 92 1.25 2.28 -0.62
N GLY A 93 1.32 3.61 -0.63
CA GLY A 93 1.51 4.40 -1.85
C GLY A 93 0.48 4.05 -2.95
N LEU A 94 0.95 3.52 -4.09
CA LEU A 94 0.10 3.01 -5.16
C LEU A 94 -0.87 1.92 -4.67
N GLY A 95 -0.42 1.03 -3.78
CA GLY A 95 -1.28 0.01 -3.16
C GLY A 95 -2.44 0.62 -2.36
N GLY A 96 -2.23 1.79 -1.75
CA GLY A 96 -3.29 2.55 -1.09
C GLY A 96 -4.31 3.14 -2.06
N MET A 97 -3.88 3.59 -3.25
CA MET A 97 -4.78 4.02 -4.33
C MET A 97 -5.61 2.84 -4.87
N VAL A 98 -4.98 1.67 -5.02
CA VAL A 98 -5.66 0.42 -5.38
C VAL A 98 -6.69 0.02 -4.32
N ALA A 99 -6.35 0.14 -3.03
CA ALA A 99 -7.26 -0.15 -1.92
C ALA A 99 -8.48 0.79 -1.92
N GLN A 100 -8.28 2.09 -2.20
CA GLN A 100 -9.37 3.06 -2.34
C GLN A 100 -10.31 2.70 -3.51
N GLU A 101 -9.77 2.34 -4.68
CA GLU A 101 -10.58 1.89 -5.82
C GLU A 101 -11.32 0.59 -5.51
N LEU A 102 -10.69 -0.33 -4.78
CA LEU A 102 -11.28 -1.61 -4.41
C LEU A 102 -12.47 -1.42 -3.47
N ILE A 103 -12.32 -0.63 -2.42
CA ILE A 103 -13.39 -0.44 -1.43
C ILE A 103 -14.61 0.27 -2.03
N MET A 104 -14.42 1.15 -3.01
CA MET A 104 -15.53 1.77 -3.74
C MET A 104 -16.34 0.75 -4.56
N ARG A 105 -15.72 -0.35 -4.99
CA ARG A 105 -16.37 -1.39 -5.81
C ARG A 105 -16.96 -2.52 -4.99
N ARG A 106 -16.26 -2.91 -3.92
CA ARG A 106 -16.57 -4.07 -3.10
C ARG A 106 -16.32 -3.75 -1.62
N PRO A 107 -17.11 -2.81 -1.03
CA PRO A 107 -17.00 -2.50 0.39
C PRO A 107 -17.27 -3.73 1.29
N ASP A 108 -18.08 -4.67 0.82
CA ASP A 108 -18.40 -5.93 1.48
C ASP A 108 -17.18 -6.84 1.75
N LEU A 109 -16.12 -6.69 0.97
CA LEU A 109 -14.88 -7.48 1.15
C LEU A 109 -13.90 -6.86 2.14
N VAL A 110 -14.12 -5.62 2.60
CA VAL A 110 -13.18 -4.89 3.45
C VAL A 110 -13.83 -4.59 4.80
N ARG A 111 -13.25 -5.11 5.89
CA ARG A 111 -13.70 -4.80 7.25
C ARG A 111 -12.96 -3.62 7.88
N LEU A 112 -11.72 -3.38 7.48
CA LEU A 112 -10.83 -2.32 7.96
C LEU A 112 -9.95 -1.86 6.81
N LEU A 113 -9.66 -0.56 6.77
CA LEU A 113 -8.76 0.03 5.77
C LEU A 113 -7.57 0.71 6.46
N VAL A 114 -6.36 0.40 6.00
CA VAL A 114 -5.14 1.10 6.42
C VAL A 114 -4.45 1.67 5.19
N LEU A 115 -4.27 2.99 5.16
CA LEU A 115 -3.61 3.71 4.07
C LEU A 115 -2.28 4.27 4.56
N VAL A 116 -1.19 3.86 3.92
CA VAL A 116 0.17 4.20 4.33
C VAL A 116 0.85 4.99 3.22
N GLY A 117 1.30 6.22 3.50
CA GLY A 117 1.98 7.04 2.49
C GLY A 117 1.20 7.15 1.18
N SER A 118 -0.13 7.28 1.25
CA SER A 118 -1.03 7.30 0.09
C SER A 118 -1.97 8.49 0.15
N THR A 119 -2.38 8.98 -1.00
CA THR A 119 -3.30 10.12 -1.16
C THR A 119 -4.47 9.74 -2.05
N SER A 120 -5.47 10.61 -2.15
CA SER A 120 -6.72 10.37 -2.89
C SER A 120 -6.80 11.11 -4.22
N GLY A 121 -5.91 12.08 -4.47
CA GLY A 121 -6.04 12.92 -5.66
C GLY A 121 -4.79 13.68 -6.06
N PRO A 122 -4.88 14.46 -7.15
CA PRO A 122 -3.75 15.11 -7.80
C PRO A 122 -3.12 16.27 -7.00
N ASP A 123 -3.83 16.84 -6.04
CA ASP A 123 -3.34 17.95 -5.20
C ASP A 123 -2.18 17.55 -4.26
N SER A 124 -1.82 16.28 -4.26
CA SER A 124 -0.71 15.73 -3.44
C SER A 124 0.68 15.93 -4.04
N GLY A 125 0.80 16.44 -5.26
CA GLY A 125 2.10 16.57 -5.94
C GLY A 125 2.55 15.33 -6.73
N TRP A 126 1.78 14.25 -6.73
CA TRP A 126 2.12 13.01 -7.44
C TRP A 126 2.43 13.20 -8.92
N ALA A 127 1.76 14.13 -9.60
CA ALA A 127 2.01 14.37 -11.02
C ALA A 127 3.41 14.95 -11.29
N GLN A 128 3.84 15.90 -10.44
CA GLN A 128 5.18 16.49 -10.52
C GLN A 128 6.25 15.46 -10.13
N ASP A 129 6.00 14.69 -9.09
CA ASP A 129 6.91 13.64 -8.65
C ASP A 129 7.03 12.53 -9.71
N ALA A 130 5.93 12.08 -10.29
CA ALA A 130 5.93 11.09 -11.37
C ALA A 130 6.75 11.56 -12.57
N ALA A 131 6.68 12.83 -12.94
CA ALA A 131 7.51 13.40 -14.00
C ALA A 131 9.00 13.39 -13.63
N ALA A 132 9.35 13.79 -12.41
CA ALA A 132 10.73 13.76 -11.92
C ALA A 132 11.29 12.34 -11.86
N GLN A 133 10.54 11.39 -11.35
CA GLN A 133 10.96 9.99 -11.29
C GLN A 133 11.05 9.35 -12.69
N THR A 134 10.17 9.73 -13.62
CA THR A 134 10.27 9.31 -15.01
C THR A 134 11.56 9.83 -15.66
N ALA A 135 11.91 11.08 -15.42
CA ALA A 135 13.16 11.65 -15.93
C ALA A 135 14.39 10.93 -15.36
N LEU A 136 14.40 10.57 -14.07
CA LEU A 136 15.46 9.76 -13.47
C LEU A 136 15.54 8.37 -14.10
N LEU A 137 14.40 7.76 -14.39
CA LEU A 137 14.32 6.46 -15.04
C LEU A 137 14.85 6.52 -16.48
N ASP A 138 14.54 7.59 -17.23
CA ASP A 138 14.99 7.80 -18.61
C ASP A 138 16.50 8.10 -18.69
N ALA A 139 17.06 8.72 -17.65
CA ALA A 139 18.48 8.99 -17.54
C ALA A 139 19.31 7.78 -17.04
N MET A 140 18.63 6.71 -16.63
CA MET A 140 19.31 5.53 -16.09
C MET A 140 20.13 4.80 -17.17
N PRO A 141 21.45 4.62 -16.96
CA PRO A 141 22.26 3.83 -17.88
C PRO A 141 21.88 2.35 -17.84
N GLU A 142 22.26 1.61 -18.88
CA GLU A 142 22.12 0.16 -18.90
C GLU A 142 22.78 -0.47 -17.67
N GLY A 143 22.07 -1.36 -16.95
CA GLY A 143 22.54 -1.96 -15.69
C GLY A 143 22.50 -1.01 -14.49
N GLY A 144 22.02 0.23 -14.62
CA GLY A 144 22.00 1.26 -13.58
C GLY A 144 20.89 1.12 -12.54
N GLN A 145 20.09 0.04 -12.55
CA GLN A 145 18.91 -0.12 -11.66
C GLN A 145 19.24 -0.01 -10.17
N GLN A 146 20.39 -0.53 -9.73
CA GLN A 146 20.79 -0.43 -8.32
C GLN A 146 21.03 1.03 -7.91
N GLN A 147 21.76 1.80 -8.73
CA GLN A 147 22.05 3.20 -8.46
C GLN A 147 20.79 4.06 -8.53
N TRP A 148 19.92 3.80 -9.51
CA TRP A 148 18.61 4.46 -9.62
C TRP A 148 17.75 4.20 -8.39
N ALA A 149 17.61 2.94 -7.98
CA ALA A 149 16.84 2.57 -6.79
C ALA A 149 17.39 3.24 -5.53
N GLN A 150 18.72 3.30 -5.38
CA GLN A 150 19.37 4.00 -4.28
C GLN A 150 18.98 5.48 -4.27
N THR A 151 19.12 6.18 -5.41
CA THR A 151 18.81 7.61 -5.52
C THR A 151 17.36 7.91 -5.17
N VAL A 152 16.41 7.10 -5.68
CA VAL A 152 14.97 7.31 -5.41
C VAL A 152 14.65 7.04 -3.94
N VAL A 153 15.15 5.94 -3.38
CA VAL A 153 14.86 5.59 -1.98
C VAL A 153 15.47 6.59 -1.02
N GLU A 154 16.73 6.99 -1.21
CA GLU A 154 17.38 7.97 -0.34
C GLU A 154 16.65 9.33 -0.33
N ALA A 155 16.11 9.76 -1.49
CA ALA A 155 15.35 11.00 -1.58
C ALA A 155 14.00 10.97 -0.83
N GLN A 156 13.49 9.77 -0.52
CA GLN A 156 12.18 9.54 0.09
C GLN A 156 12.27 8.98 1.52
N THR A 157 13.48 8.73 2.02
CA THR A 157 13.72 8.17 3.37
C THR A 157 13.86 9.30 4.39
N GLY A 158 13.31 9.11 5.58
CA GLY A 158 13.42 10.07 6.69
C GLY A 158 14.74 9.95 7.45
N PRO A 159 15.11 10.96 8.26
CA PRO A 159 16.38 11.00 8.96
C PRO A 159 16.52 9.98 10.10
N LEU A 160 15.44 9.42 10.59
CA LEU A 160 15.42 8.41 11.65
C LEU A 160 15.16 6.99 11.14
N ALA A 161 15.21 6.79 9.83
CA ALA A 161 14.97 5.49 9.22
C ALA A 161 16.00 4.44 9.65
N LEU A 162 15.54 3.22 9.94
CA LEU A 162 16.41 2.08 10.13
C LEU A 162 17.17 1.76 8.84
N ALA A 163 18.47 1.54 8.95
CA ALA A 163 19.34 1.26 7.81
C ALA A 163 18.92 -0.01 7.06
N GLU A 164 18.51 -1.05 7.78
CA GLU A 164 18.03 -2.31 7.23
C GLU A 164 16.72 -2.12 6.43
N GLY A 165 15.82 -1.27 6.91
CA GLY A 165 14.58 -0.94 6.22
C GLY A 165 14.84 -0.20 4.92
N ALA A 166 15.73 0.79 4.92
CA ALA A 166 16.16 1.50 3.72
C ALA A 166 16.88 0.57 2.71
N LEU A 167 17.68 -0.39 3.20
CA LEU A 167 18.30 -1.43 2.38
C LEU A 167 17.26 -2.32 1.72
N LEU A 168 16.25 -2.76 2.46
CA LEU A 168 15.18 -3.59 1.92
C LEU A 168 14.35 -2.83 0.90
N ALA A 169 14.02 -1.56 1.14
CA ALA A 169 13.33 -0.71 0.17
C ALA A 169 14.12 -0.60 -1.14
N ARG A 170 15.43 -0.34 -1.08
CA ARG A 170 16.32 -0.29 -2.25
C ARG A 170 16.37 -1.63 -2.98
N HIS A 171 16.47 -2.73 -2.24
CA HIS A 171 16.47 -4.08 -2.84
C HIS A 171 15.17 -4.37 -3.59
N CYS A 172 14.02 -4.06 -2.99
CA CYS A 172 12.72 -4.24 -3.64
C CYS A 172 12.61 -3.39 -4.90
N MET A 173 12.98 -2.11 -4.82
CA MET A 173 12.89 -1.16 -5.92
C MET A 173 13.79 -1.52 -7.09
N ALA A 174 15.00 -2.01 -6.83
CA ALA A 174 15.95 -2.43 -7.87
C ALA A 174 15.48 -3.64 -8.69
N GLN A 175 14.46 -4.38 -8.21
CA GLN A 175 13.87 -5.52 -8.91
C GLN A 175 12.65 -5.11 -9.78
N VAL A 176 12.19 -3.88 -9.68
CA VAL A 176 11.02 -3.43 -10.45
C VAL A 176 11.41 -3.21 -11.91
N SER A 177 10.62 -3.77 -12.82
CA SER A 177 10.80 -3.51 -14.26
C SER A 177 10.63 -2.01 -14.56
N PRO A 178 11.56 -1.37 -15.26
CA PRO A 178 11.44 0.04 -15.67
C PRO A 178 10.13 0.36 -16.41
N VAL A 179 9.67 -0.56 -17.25
CA VAL A 179 8.42 -0.42 -18.00
C VAL A 179 7.21 -0.41 -17.04
N ILE A 180 7.17 -1.36 -16.11
CA ILE A 180 6.08 -1.45 -15.12
C ILE A 180 6.11 -0.25 -14.17
N TYR A 181 7.31 0.18 -13.74
CA TYR A 181 7.42 1.36 -12.89
C TYR A 181 6.87 2.61 -13.57
N ARG A 182 7.17 2.82 -14.85
CA ARG A 182 6.61 3.93 -15.65
C ARG A 182 5.08 3.89 -15.70
N HIS A 183 4.50 2.71 -15.96
CA HIS A 183 3.05 2.54 -15.94
C HIS A 183 2.46 2.84 -14.55
N ALA A 184 3.12 2.42 -13.49
CA ALA A 184 2.73 2.69 -12.11
C ALA A 184 2.73 4.20 -11.81
N LEU A 185 3.78 4.94 -12.21
CA LEU A 185 3.85 6.39 -12.07
C LEU A 185 2.72 7.10 -12.83
N GLN A 186 2.42 6.67 -14.06
CA GLN A 186 1.31 7.20 -14.85
C GLN A 186 -0.05 6.95 -14.18
N ALA A 187 -0.25 5.75 -13.63
CA ALA A 187 -1.47 5.42 -12.92
C ALA A 187 -1.67 6.27 -11.65
N GLN A 188 -0.60 6.54 -10.90
CA GLN A 188 -0.62 7.43 -9.73
C GLN A 188 -0.91 8.88 -10.12
N ALA A 189 -0.25 9.38 -11.16
CA ALA A 189 -0.38 10.78 -11.60
C ALA A 189 -1.81 11.15 -12.07
N THR A 190 -2.59 10.16 -12.47
CA THR A 190 -3.97 10.34 -12.96
C THR A 190 -5.04 9.88 -11.97
N PHE A 191 -4.64 9.44 -10.78
CA PHE A 191 -5.57 8.98 -9.76
C PHE A 191 -6.30 10.15 -9.11
N ASP A 192 -7.63 10.05 -9.04
CA ASP A 192 -8.49 11.00 -8.34
C ASP A 192 -9.71 10.26 -7.76
N ARG A 193 -9.82 10.31 -6.42
CA ARG A 193 -10.93 9.78 -5.63
C ARG A 193 -11.35 10.72 -4.50
N ASP A 194 -10.89 11.98 -4.52
CA ASP A 194 -11.20 12.96 -3.48
C ASP A 194 -12.71 13.07 -3.22
N ALA A 195 -13.50 13.17 -4.26
CA ALA A 195 -14.97 13.26 -4.15
C ALA A 195 -15.62 11.96 -3.61
N ALA A 196 -14.92 10.83 -3.64
CA ALA A 196 -15.45 9.54 -3.21
C ALA A 196 -15.08 9.16 -1.77
N LEU A 197 -14.19 9.89 -1.12
CA LEU A 197 -13.71 9.58 0.24
C LEU A 197 -14.83 9.45 1.26
N SER A 198 -15.87 10.28 1.17
CA SER A 198 -17.03 10.24 2.07
C SER A 198 -17.87 8.97 1.96
N HIS A 199 -17.64 8.14 0.94
CA HIS A 199 -18.30 6.84 0.77
C HIS A 199 -17.49 5.69 1.42
N ILE A 200 -16.34 5.97 2.03
CA ILE A 200 -15.61 4.99 2.83
C ILE A 200 -16.26 4.96 4.22
N HIS A 201 -16.92 3.87 4.55
CA HIS A 201 -17.67 3.72 5.81
C HIS A 201 -17.03 2.72 6.78
N VAL A 202 -15.96 2.04 6.38
CA VAL A 202 -15.22 1.13 7.27
C VAL A 202 -14.24 1.91 8.15
N PRO A 203 -13.92 1.42 9.36
CA PRO A 203 -12.85 2.02 10.15
C PRO A 203 -11.58 2.15 9.32
N THR A 204 -11.01 3.35 9.32
CA THR A 204 -9.88 3.69 8.47
C THR A 204 -8.76 4.31 9.29
N LEU A 205 -7.55 3.77 9.16
CA LEU A 205 -6.31 4.34 9.69
C LEU A 205 -5.47 4.87 8.54
N LEU A 206 -5.05 6.13 8.64
CA LEU A 206 -4.11 6.75 7.72
C LEU A 206 -2.77 6.96 8.44
N ILE A 207 -1.68 6.48 7.85
CA ILE A 207 -0.32 6.63 8.40
C ILE A 207 0.55 7.34 7.37
N THR A 208 1.26 8.38 7.79
CA THR A 208 2.25 9.08 6.96
C THR A 208 3.51 9.36 7.75
N GLY A 209 4.66 9.40 7.09
CA GLY A 209 5.90 9.89 7.69
C GLY A 209 5.95 11.41 7.71
N GLU A 210 6.61 11.99 8.70
CA GLU A 210 6.83 13.44 8.81
C GLU A 210 7.59 14.00 7.59
N HIS A 211 8.49 13.19 7.02
CA HIS A 211 9.33 13.55 5.88
C HIS A 211 8.83 12.96 4.55
N ASP A 212 7.63 12.41 4.51
CA ASP A 212 7.04 11.88 3.29
C ASP A 212 6.67 13.03 2.33
N ARG A 213 7.37 13.10 1.19
CA ARG A 213 7.16 14.13 0.16
C ARG A 213 6.13 13.69 -0.88
N LEU A 214 5.86 12.39 -1.00
CA LEU A 214 4.90 11.82 -1.94
C LEU A 214 3.48 11.87 -1.39
N ALA A 215 3.33 11.62 -0.10
CA ALA A 215 2.08 11.76 0.63
C ALA A 215 2.27 12.70 1.83
N PRO A 216 2.41 14.03 1.58
CA PRO A 216 2.65 14.99 2.64
C PRO A 216 1.54 14.97 3.69
N GLY A 217 1.92 15.11 4.97
CA GLY A 217 0.99 15.04 6.09
C GLY A 217 -0.26 15.91 5.92
N VAL A 218 -0.10 17.13 5.39
CA VAL A 218 -1.23 18.04 5.13
C VAL A 218 -2.23 17.48 4.11
N ALA A 219 -1.80 16.74 3.11
CA ALA A 219 -2.69 16.12 2.13
C ALA A 219 -3.40 14.91 2.72
N VAL A 220 -2.70 14.10 3.53
CA VAL A 220 -3.28 12.94 4.20
C VAL A 220 -4.23 13.33 5.34
N GLU A 221 -3.92 14.39 6.09
CA GLU A 221 -4.82 14.97 7.08
C GLU A 221 -6.13 15.46 6.45
N ARG A 222 -6.05 16.18 5.34
CA ARG A 222 -7.24 16.59 4.57
C ARG A 222 -8.06 15.38 4.12
N MET A 223 -7.40 14.34 3.63
CA MET A 223 -8.05 13.09 3.26
C MET A 223 -8.78 12.45 4.46
N ALA A 224 -8.14 12.41 5.62
CA ALA A 224 -8.74 11.90 6.85
C ALA A 224 -10.00 12.67 7.27
N GLN A 225 -10.02 13.99 7.08
CA GLN A 225 -11.20 14.83 7.36
C GLN A 225 -12.42 14.47 6.49
N HIS A 226 -12.23 13.87 5.32
CA HIS A 226 -13.30 13.44 4.42
C HIS A 226 -13.75 11.99 4.64
N ILE A 227 -13.01 11.19 5.41
CA ILE A 227 -13.37 9.81 5.77
C ILE A 227 -13.91 9.80 7.20
N LEU A 228 -15.21 9.64 7.33
CA LEU A 228 -15.88 9.73 8.64
C LEU A 228 -15.36 8.66 9.62
N GLY A 229 -14.92 9.11 10.80
CA GLY A 229 -14.42 8.23 11.86
C GLY A 229 -13.02 7.65 11.57
N SER A 230 -12.29 8.20 10.61
CA SER A 230 -10.90 7.82 10.39
C SER A 230 -9.97 8.36 11.48
N ARG A 231 -8.86 7.65 11.68
CA ARG A 231 -7.73 8.07 12.52
C ARG A 231 -6.53 8.36 11.63
N TRP A 232 -5.89 9.51 11.80
CA TRP A 232 -4.65 9.84 11.12
C TRP A 232 -3.49 9.93 12.11
N VAL A 233 -2.34 9.37 11.72
CA VAL A 233 -1.11 9.39 12.50
C VAL A 233 0.05 9.79 11.60
N GLN A 234 0.82 10.81 12.03
CA GLN A 234 2.09 11.17 11.42
C GLN A 234 3.24 10.64 12.26
N MET A 235 4.08 9.80 11.65
CA MET A 235 5.24 9.19 12.33
C MET A 235 6.44 10.14 12.26
N PRO A 236 7.02 10.55 13.40
CA PRO A 236 8.13 11.51 13.43
C PRO A 236 9.43 10.92 12.88
N GLY A 237 10.19 11.72 12.15
CA GLY A 237 11.48 11.35 11.59
C GLY A 237 11.46 10.30 10.48
N VAL A 238 10.28 9.89 10.01
CA VAL A 238 10.04 8.84 9.03
C VAL A 238 9.68 9.45 7.68
N GLY A 239 10.10 8.81 6.59
CA GLY A 239 9.78 9.19 5.21
C GLY A 239 8.63 8.39 4.62
N HIS A 240 8.80 7.96 3.35
CA HIS A 240 7.72 7.34 2.56
C HIS A 240 7.44 5.88 2.90
N TRP A 241 8.37 5.16 3.55
CA TRP A 241 8.20 3.74 3.91
C TRP A 241 8.10 3.52 5.43
N PRO A 242 7.06 4.02 6.13
CA PRO A 242 6.94 3.89 7.58
C PRO A 242 7.09 2.45 8.09
N GLN A 243 6.53 1.48 7.33
CA GLN A 243 6.57 0.05 7.64
C GLN A 243 7.98 -0.56 7.59
N LEU A 244 8.92 0.08 6.91
CA LEU A 244 10.33 -0.33 6.82
C LEU A 244 11.25 0.57 7.61
N GLU A 245 10.99 1.86 7.64
CA GLU A 245 11.83 2.85 8.30
C GLU A 245 11.72 2.79 9.82
N SER A 246 10.54 2.47 10.35
CA SER A 246 10.27 2.32 11.78
C SER A 246 9.27 1.19 12.03
N PRO A 247 9.65 -0.08 11.74
CA PRO A 247 8.73 -1.21 11.75
C PRO A 247 8.06 -1.44 13.10
N GLU A 248 8.80 -1.33 14.21
CA GLU A 248 8.24 -1.55 15.56
C GLU A 248 7.13 -0.55 15.90
N ALA A 249 7.35 0.74 15.64
CA ALA A 249 6.35 1.77 15.88
C ALA A 249 5.16 1.64 14.92
N PHE A 250 5.42 1.31 13.66
CA PHE A 250 4.38 1.05 12.68
C PHE A 250 3.50 -0.15 13.07
N GLU A 251 4.11 -1.26 13.48
CA GLU A 251 3.43 -2.49 13.89
C GLU A 251 2.60 -2.29 15.15
N ALA A 252 3.08 -1.48 16.10
CA ALA A 252 2.30 -1.12 17.28
C ALA A 252 1.02 -0.38 16.91
N LEU A 253 1.10 0.63 16.02
CA LEU A 253 -0.07 1.36 15.50
C LEU A 253 -1.03 0.46 14.74
N LEU A 254 -0.49 -0.44 13.91
CA LEU A 254 -1.29 -1.36 13.11
C LEU A 254 -2.05 -2.37 13.99
N LEU A 255 -1.36 -3.00 14.95
CA LEU A 255 -1.99 -3.98 15.84
C LEU A 255 -3.03 -3.35 16.75
N ASP A 256 -2.74 -2.20 17.35
CA ASP A 256 -3.68 -1.42 18.14
C ASP A 256 -4.98 -1.15 17.35
N PHE A 257 -4.85 -0.69 16.11
CA PHE A 257 -5.99 -0.44 15.25
C PHE A 257 -6.76 -1.73 14.87
N LEU A 258 -6.06 -2.82 14.61
CA LEU A 258 -6.70 -4.11 14.27
C LEU A 258 -7.48 -4.70 15.45
N GLU A 259 -7.05 -4.46 16.69
CA GLU A 259 -7.67 -4.94 17.93
C GLU A 259 -8.86 -4.07 18.37
N GLU A 260 -8.75 -2.73 18.21
CA GLU A 260 -9.82 -1.78 18.59
C GLU A 260 -11.07 -1.89 17.73
N ALA A 261 -10.91 -2.32 16.49
CA ALA A 261 -12.01 -2.33 15.55
C ALA A 261 -13.01 -3.47 15.84
N PRO A 262 -14.32 -3.18 15.80
CA PRO A 262 -15.34 -4.17 16.07
C PRO A 262 -15.17 -5.42 15.19
N THR A 263 -15.21 -6.60 15.80
CA THR A 263 -15.12 -7.87 15.09
C THR A 263 -16.36 -8.17 14.22
N HIS A 264 -17.45 -7.41 14.41
CA HIS A 264 -18.71 -7.54 13.68
C HIS A 264 -19.21 -6.16 13.23
N TRP A 265 -19.17 -5.93 11.92
CA TRP A 265 -19.87 -4.82 11.28
C TRP A 265 -21.17 -5.36 10.67
N THR A 266 -22.31 -4.83 11.12
CA THR A 266 -23.59 -4.95 10.40
C THR A 266 -23.67 -3.78 9.42
N HIS A 267 -23.64 -4.09 8.15
CA HIS A 267 -23.91 -3.14 7.05
C HIS A 267 -25.37 -2.72 7.05
#